data_7592daeb19dcee83a86ecb7630783e9d
#
_entry.id   7592daeb19dcee83a86ecb7630783e9d
#
_cell.length_a   1.000
_cell.length_b   1.000
_cell.length_c   1.000
_cell.angle_alpha   90.00
_cell.angle_beta   90.00
_cell.angle_gamma   90.00
#
_symmetry.space_group_name_H-M   'P 1'
#
loop_
_entity.id
_entity.type
_entity.pdbx_description
1 polymer ?
#
loop_
_entity_poly.entity_id
_entity_poly.type
_entity_poly.pdbx_seq_one_letter_code
_entity_poly.pdbx_strand_id
1 'polypeptide(L)'
;MHKLPNPADGMNLMNNTNPVRVIAVASGKGGVGKTNLSVNLGISLAQMGRKVVLLDADMGLANVDILLGMYPQFNLSHVLSGEKTLNEIMLNGPDGLRVIPGASGIQKMSELSTFEQTAVVHAFSSLDQDLDVLIVDTAAGISAGVINFVRACQEVIVVVCDEPTSLTDAYAFIKLLNRDYGLTNFHIITNMVKTTEQGEALFRKLSKVTDHYLEVTLRFLGPVLFDENLRRSVQKQTPLVISYPVSKASLAIRLIAKKIDAWPINFHSGSYIEFFIERMIQYDSQTDMP
;
A
#
# COMPACT_ATOMS: atom_id res chain seq x y z
N MET A 1 16.08 54.25 -9.67
CA MET A 1 14.81 53.76 -9.04
C MET A 1 14.71 52.25 -9.23
N HIS A 2 15.17 51.47 -8.26
CA HIS A 2 14.98 50.03 -8.23
C HIS A 2 13.55 49.72 -7.76
N LYS A 3 12.73 49.13 -8.63
CA LYS A 3 11.44 48.58 -8.22
C LYS A 3 11.67 47.42 -7.27
N LEU A 4 11.15 47.52 -6.06
CA LEU A 4 11.04 46.39 -5.12
C LEU A 4 10.14 45.32 -5.75
N PRO A 5 10.46 44.02 -5.62
CA PRO A 5 9.62 42.95 -6.10
C PRO A 5 8.29 42.93 -5.31
N ASN A 6 7.20 42.75 -6.05
CA ASN A 6 5.84 42.70 -5.52
C ASN A 6 5.69 41.47 -4.63
N PRO A 7 5.16 41.59 -3.37
CA PRO A 7 4.94 40.42 -2.50
C PRO A 7 3.99 39.36 -3.09
N ALA A 8 3.21 39.73 -4.13
CA ALA A 8 2.32 38.78 -4.82
C ALA A 8 3.05 37.82 -5.77
N ASP A 9 4.31 38.08 -6.15
CA ASP A 9 5.08 37.17 -7.02
C ASP A 9 5.66 35.95 -6.25
N GLY A 10 5.66 35.98 -4.91
CA GLY A 10 6.08 34.90 -4.07
C GLY A 10 5.00 33.83 -3.77
N MET A 11 3.73 34.12 -4.10
CA MET A 11 2.61 33.20 -3.81
C MET A 11 2.24 32.25 -4.95
N ASN A 12 2.89 32.33 -6.09
CA ASN A 12 2.62 31.47 -7.26
C ASN A 12 3.57 30.26 -7.40
N LEU A 13 4.36 29.96 -6.37
CA LEU A 13 5.10 28.70 -6.25
C LEU A 13 4.35 27.71 -5.35
N MET A 14 3.01 27.72 -5.36
CA MET A 14 2.27 26.53 -4.97
C MET A 14 2.48 25.52 -6.09
N ASN A 15 3.44 24.63 -5.87
CA ASN A 15 3.69 23.47 -6.69
C ASN A 15 2.36 22.81 -7.03
N ASN A 16 2.08 22.70 -8.32
CA ASN A 16 0.98 21.95 -8.89
C ASN A 16 1.30 20.44 -8.75
N THR A 17 1.53 19.99 -7.51
CA THR A 17 1.75 18.58 -7.21
C THR A 17 0.36 17.93 -7.16
N ASN A 18 0.08 17.04 -8.11
CA ASN A 18 -1.09 16.18 -8.00
C ASN A 18 -1.02 15.42 -6.66
N PRO A 19 -2.11 15.40 -5.87
CA PRO A 19 -2.07 14.72 -4.60
C PRO A 19 -1.83 13.21 -4.81
N VAL A 20 -0.80 12.68 -4.17
CA VAL A 20 -0.45 11.27 -4.21
C VAL A 20 -1.43 10.48 -3.35
N ARG A 21 -1.95 9.37 -3.87
CA ARG A 21 -2.78 8.44 -3.11
C ARG A 21 -1.92 7.36 -2.48
N VAL A 22 -1.97 7.23 -1.14
CA VAL A 22 -1.23 6.21 -0.39
C VAL A 22 -2.19 5.12 0.09
N ILE A 23 -1.99 3.89 -0.39
CA ILE A 23 -2.88 2.75 -0.17
C ILE A 23 -2.13 1.63 0.53
N ALA A 24 -2.57 1.22 1.73
CA ALA A 24 -2.11 -0.02 2.35
C ALA A 24 -2.88 -1.22 1.80
N VAL A 25 -2.16 -2.29 1.47
CA VAL A 25 -2.74 -3.61 1.23
C VAL A 25 -2.36 -4.50 2.41
N ALA A 26 -3.34 -4.87 3.22
CA ALA A 26 -3.15 -5.53 4.50
C ALA A 26 -4.04 -6.76 4.67
N SER A 27 -3.73 -7.60 5.65
CA SER A 27 -4.59 -8.72 6.04
C SER A 27 -4.28 -9.17 7.47
N GLY A 28 -5.28 -9.68 8.17
CA GLY A 28 -5.07 -10.33 9.48
C GLY A 28 -4.32 -11.66 9.39
N LYS A 29 -4.29 -12.33 8.23
CA LYS A 29 -3.71 -13.67 8.04
C LYS A 29 -2.70 -13.70 6.89
N GLY A 30 -1.63 -14.51 7.04
CA GLY A 30 -0.68 -14.82 5.99
C GLY A 30 -1.29 -15.71 4.89
N GLY A 31 -0.73 -15.66 3.68
CA GLY A 31 -1.11 -16.54 2.58
C GLY A 31 -2.40 -16.17 1.85
N VAL A 32 -3.09 -15.08 2.19
CA VAL A 32 -4.31 -14.62 1.51
C VAL A 32 -4.07 -13.96 0.15
N GLY A 33 -2.81 -13.83 -0.28
CA GLY A 33 -2.44 -13.32 -1.60
C GLY A 33 -2.24 -11.82 -1.68
N LYS A 34 -1.95 -11.13 -0.57
CA LYS A 34 -1.69 -9.67 -0.55
C LYS A 34 -0.69 -9.22 -1.60
N THR A 35 0.55 -9.70 -1.53
CA THR A 35 1.65 -9.31 -2.42
C THR A 35 1.32 -9.52 -3.89
N ASN A 36 0.67 -10.65 -4.23
CA ASN A 36 0.18 -10.87 -5.59
C ASN A 36 -0.86 -9.81 -6.01
N LEU A 37 -1.78 -9.45 -5.11
CA LEU A 37 -2.76 -8.40 -5.38
C LEU A 37 -2.08 -7.04 -5.50
N SER A 38 -1.16 -6.68 -4.60
CA SER A 38 -0.41 -5.41 -4.61
C SER A 38 0.34 -5.22 -5.93
N VAL A 39 1.10 -6.23 -6.36
CA VAL A 39 1.85 -6.22 -7.62
C VAL A 39 0.91 -6.07 -8.82
N ASN A 40 -0.12 -6.91 -8.92
CA ASN A 40 -1.01 -6.91 -10.08
C ASN A 40 -1.95 -5.68 -10.12
N LEU A 41 -2.34 -5.12 -8.97
CA LEU A 41 -3.05 -3.83 -8.89
C LEU A 41 -2.13 -2.69 -9.33
N GLY A 42 -0.89 -2.65 -8.84
CA GLY A 42 0.09 -1.64 -9.21
C GLY A 42 0.34 -1.60 -10.72
N ILE A 43 0.55 -2.77 -11.34
CA ILE A 43 0.70 -2.89 -12.79
C ILE A 43 -0.58 -2.46 -13.52
N SER A 44 -1.76 -2.87 -13.03
CA SER A 44 -3.02 -2.49 -13.68
C SER A 44 -3.26 -0.98 -13.65
N LEU A 45 -2.89 -0.29 -12.57
CA LEU A 45 -2.94 1.16 -12.47
C LEU A 45 -1.90 1.82 -13.39
N ALA A 46 -0.67 1.27 -13.46
CA ALA A 46 0.37 1.76 -14.36
C ALA A 46 -0.04 1.61 -15.84
N GLN A 47 -0.67 0.49 -16.22
CA GLN A 47 -1.26 0.29 -17.56
C GLN A 47 -2.38 1.30 -17.88
N MET A 48 -3.00 1.92 -16.88
CA MET A 48 -3.97 3.02 -17.05
C MET A 48 -3.30 4.40 -17.14
N GLY A 49 -1.96 4.45 -17.17
CA GLY A 49 -1.19 5.69 -17.27
C GLY A 49 -0.88 6.36 -15.94
N ARG A 50 -1.14 5.70 -14.81
CA ARG A 50 -0.77 6.23 -13.50
C ARG A 50 0.70 5.97 -13.19
N LYS A 51 1.37 6.93 -12.56
CA LYS A 51 2.71 6.80 -12.02
C LYS A 51 2.61 6.10 -10.68
N VAL A 52 2.95 4.81 -10.65
CA VAL A 52 2.76 3.93 -9.47
C VAL A 52 4.09 3.52 -8.89
N VAL A 53 4.21 3.65 -7.57
CA VAL A 53 5.29 3.04 -6.77
C VAL A 53 4.69 2.00 -5.85
N LEU A 54 5.30 0.84 -5.79
CA LEU A 54 5.00 -0.23 -4.84
C LEU A 54 6.13 -0.30 -3.80
N LEU A 55 5.80 -0.05 -2.55
CA LEU A 55 6.70 -0.24 -1.42
C LEU A 55 6.47 -1.63 -0.82
N ASP A 56 7.50 -2.47 -0.81
CA ASP A 56 7.50 -3.72 -0.06
C ASP A 56 7.76 -3.42 1.42
N ALA A 57 6.70 -3.45 2.22
CA ALA A 57 6.74 -3.21 3.66
C ALA A 57 6.67 -4.50 4.48
N ASP A 58 6.89 -5.68 3.86
CA ASP A 58 7.09 -6.94 4.57
C ASP A 58 8.56 -7.06 4.99
N MET A 59 8.86 -6.57 6.18
CA MET A 59 10.24 -6.51 6.71
C MET A 59 10.81 -7.89 7.06
N GLY A 60 9.98 -8.93 7.11
CA GLY A 60 10.42 -10.31 7.43
C GLY A 60 10.77 -11.13 6.20
N LEU A 61 9.98 -11.00 5.17
CA LEU A 61 10.07 -11.79 3.94
C LEU A 61 9.69 -10.92 2.74
N ALA A 62 10.61 -10.07 2.28
CA ALA A 62 10.44 -9.35 1.02
C ALA A 62 10.12 -10.33 -0.11
N ASN A 63 9.00 -10.14 -0.79
CA ASN A 63 8.50 -11.08 -1.80
C ASN A 63 8.14 -10.41 -3.13
N VAL A 64 8.09 -9.08 -3.17
CA VAL A 64 7.74 -8.33 -4.39
C VAL A 64 8.78 -8.54 -5.47
N ASP A 65 10.06 -8.47 -5.13
CA ASP A 65 11.19 -8.70 -6.02
C ASP A 65 11.17 -10.12 -6.59
N ILE A 66 10.89 -11.14 -5.76
CA ILE A 66 10.78 -12.53 -6.19
C ILE A 66 9.64 -12.71 -7.19
N LEU A 67 8.47 -12.12 -6.93
CA LEU A 67 7.32 -12.20 -7.84
C LEU A 67 7.57 -11.54 -9.20
N LEU A 68 8.43 -10.54 -9.23
CA LEU A 68 8.80 -9.80 -10.43
C LEU A 68 10.07 -10.32 -11.11
N GLY A 69 10.74 -11.32 -10.53
CA GLY A 69 12.04 -11.82 -11.03
C GLY A 69 13.15 -10.78 -10.95
N MET A 70 13.07 -9.88 -9.96
CA MET A 70 14.02 -8.78 -9.78
C MET A 70 15.04 -9.13 -8.70
N TYR A 71 16.24 -8.55 -8.79
CA TYR A 71 17.33 -8.79 -7.84
C TYR A 71 17.86 -7.45 -7.33
N PRO A 72 17.26 -6.87 -6.25
CA PRO A 72 17.71 -5.61 -5.72
C PRO A 72 19.12 -5.72 -5.14
N GLN A 73 20.03 -4.82 -5.54
CA GLN A 73 21.35 -4.69 -4.94
C GLN A 73 21.31 -3.82 -3.69
N PHE A 74 20.37 -2.89 -3.64
CA PHE A 74 20.17 -1.95 -2.56
C PHE A 74 18.70 -1.95 -2.14
N ASN A 75 18.43 -1.56 -0.92
CA ASN A 75 17.10 -1.50 -0.35
C ASN A 75 16.97 -0.27 0.55
N LEU A 76 15.84 -0.11 1.21
CA LEU A 76 15.56 1.07 2.04
C LEU A 76 16.57 1.27 3.17
N SER A 77 17.26 0.23 3.67
CA SER A 77 18.30 0.40 4.70
C SER A 77 19.49 1.24 4.24
N HIS A 78 19.85 1.16 2.95
CA HIS A 78 20.92 1.97 2.36
C HIS A 78 20.52 3.45 2.21
N VAL A 79 19.22 3.73 2.12
CA VAL A 79 18.70 5.12 2.16
C VAL A 79 18.78 5.66 3.58
N LEU A 80 18.43 4.85 4.57
CA LEU A 80 18.49 5.22 5.97
C LEU A 80 19.93 5.49 6.44
N SER A 81 20.90 4.70 5.97
CA SER A 81 22.33 4.92 6.26
C SER A 81 22.94 6.09 5.48
N GLY A 82 22.19 6.69 4.55
CA GLY A 82 22.69 7.76 3.67
C GLY A 82 23.64 7.28 2.55
N GLU A 83 23.79 5.97 2.36
CA GLU A 83 24.65 5.40 1.31
C GLU A 83 24.06 5.56 -0.09
N LYS A 84 22.71 5.56 -0.18
CA LYS A 84 21.97 5.63 -1.42
C LYS A 84 20.79 6.59 -1.31
N THR A 85 20.41 7.15 -2.44
CA THR A 85 19.14 7.88 -2.58
C THR A 85 18.01 6.91 -2.87
N LEU A 86 16.76 7.33 -2.64
CA LEU A 86 15.58 6.53 -2.92
C LEU A 86 15.49 6.17 -4.42
N ASN A 87 15.87 7.09 -5.30
CA ASN A 87 15.90 6.87 -6.74
C ASN A 87 16.94 5.81 -7.16
N GLU A 88 18.07 5.72 -6.46
CA GLU A 88 19.11 4.71 -6.78
C GLU A 88 18.71 3.30 -6.36
N ILE A 89 17.89 3.15 -5.32
CA ILE A 89 17.40 1.83 -4.87
C ILE A 89 16.14 1.38 -5.58
N MET A 90 15.41 2.32 -6.20
CA MET A 90 14.14 2.04 -6.86
C MET A 90 14.35 1.22 -8.11
N LEU A 91 13.59 0.12 -8.23
CA LEU A 91 13.65 -0.77 -9.37
C LEU A 91 12.55 -0.45 -10.36
N ASN A 92 12.86 -0.53 -11.65
CA ASN A 92 11.88 -0.42 -12.71
C ASN A 92 11.26 -1.80 -12.99
N GLY A 93 10.02 -1.97 -12.60
CA GLY A 93 9.22 -3.14 -12.88
C GLY A 93 8.52 -3.07 -14.26
N PRO A 94 7.70 -4.07 -14.59
CA PRO A 94 6.97 -4.11 -15.85
C PRO A 94 5.93 -3.00 -15.96
N ASP A 95 5.65 -2.58 -17.19
CA ASP A 95 4.61 -1.60 -17.57
C ASP A 95 4.70 -0.25 -16.81
N GLY A 96 5.89 0.13 -16.36
CA GLY A 96 6.11 1.40 -15.66
C GLY A 96 5.85 1.35 -14.15
N LEU A 97 5.54 0.18 -13.57
CA LEU A 97 5.54 0.02 -12.12
C LEU A 97 6.95 0.23 -11.58
N ARG A 98 7.10 1.08 -10.58
CA ARG A 98 8.36 1.25 -9.84
C ARG A 98 8.23 0.54 -8.49
N VAL A 99 9.33 -0.06 -8.01
CA VAL A 99 9.33 -0.83 -6.76
C VAL A 99 10.42 -0.31 -5.84
N ILE A 100 10.06 -0.03 -4.60
CA ILE A 100 11.00 0.22 -3.51
C ILE A 100 11.16 -1.10 -2.76
N PRO A 101 12.33 -1.73 -2.83
CA PRO A 101 12.59 -3.00 -2.14
C PRO A 101 12.52 -2.82 -0.62
N GLY A 102 11.80 -3.72 0.03
CA GLY A 102 11.77 -3.78 1.48
C GLY A 102 13.15 -4.07 2.06
N ALA A 103 13.39 -3.57 3.25
CA ALA A 103 14.62 -3.87 3.97
C ALA A 103 14.33 -4.86 5.08
N SER A 104 14.88 -6.06 4.98
CA SER A 104 15.07 -6.92 6.13
C SER A 104 16.05 -6.21 7.06
N GLY A 105 15.57 -5.51 8.07
CA GLY A 105 16.42 -4.78 9.01
C GLY A 105 15.88 -3.44 9.49
N ILE A 106 14.86 -2.87 8.87
CA ILE A 106 14.13 -1.74 9.46
C ILE A 106 13.13 -2.33 10.48
N GLN A 107 13.63 -2.79 11.61
CA GLN A 107 12.75 -3.31 12.67
C GLN A 107 11.96 -2.19 13.33
N LYS A 108 12.54 -0.98 13.41
CA LYS A 108 11.86 0.18 14.01
C LYS A 108 12.34 1.49 13.40
N MET A 109 11.43 2.22 12.80
CA MET A 109 11.65 3.62 12.39
C MET A 109 11.89 4.53 13.61
N SER A 110 11.39 4.16 14.80
CA SER A 110 11.59 4.84 16.06
C SER A 110 13.02 4.80 16.59
N GLU A 111 13.82 3.81 16.17
CA GLU A 111 15.24 3.72 16.53
C GLU A 111 16.13 4.68 15.73
N LEU A 112 15.55 5.30 14.67
CA LEU A 112 16.26 6.29 13.87
C LEU A 112 16.47 7.58 14.66
N SER A 113 17.67 8.14 14.57
CA SER A 113 17.94 9.48 15.05
C SER A 113 17.08 10.52 14.34
N THR A 114 16.85 11.67 14.95
CA THR A 114 16.08 12.77 14.33
C THR A 114 16.63 13.17 12.95
N PHE A 115 17.94 13.06 12.76
CA PHE A 115 18.58 13.34 11.47
C PHE A 115 18.20 12.31 10.41
N GLU A 116 18.24 11.02 10.74
CA GLU A 116 17.85 9.93 9.83
C GLU A 116 16.36 9.99 9.50
N GLN A 117 15.50 10.28 10.48
CA GLN A 117 14.06 10.50 10.26
C GLN A 117 13.83 11.63 9.26
N THR A 118 14.50 12.77 9.44
CA THR A 118 14.39 13.89 8.51
C THR A 118 14.88 13.53 7.10
N ALA A 119 15.97 12.76 7.00
CA ALA A 119 16.50 12.29 5.73
C ALA A 119 15.50 11.38 4.99
N VAL A 120 14.78 10.51 5.70
CA VAL A 120 13.74 9.65 5.11
C VAL A 120 12.56 10.48 4.60
N VAL A 121 12.04 11.40 5.43
CA VAL A 121 10.97 12.32 5.00
C VAL A 121 11.38 13.04 3.72
N HIS A 122 12.58 13.61 3.71
CA HIS A 122 13.08 14.33 2.54
C HIS A 122 13.27 13.43 1.30
N ALA A 123 13.75 12.19 1.50
CA ALA A 123 13.91 11.24 0.41
C ALA A 123 12.56 10.88 -0.25
N PHE A 124 11.53 10.66 0.56
CA PHE A 124 10.18 10.36 0.04
C PHE A 124 9.48 11.58 -0.54
N SER A 125 9.70 12.78 0.00
CA SER A 125 9.16 14.02 -0.54
C SER A 125 9.65 14.29 -1.97
N SER A 126 10.85 13.82 -2.31
CA SER A 126 11.38 13.93 -3.68
C SER A 126 10.60 13.06 -4.70
N LEU A 127 9.82 12.08 -4.26
CA LEU A 127 8.97 11.25 -5.12
C LEU A 127 7.67 11.94 -5.56
N ASP A 128 7.19 12.92 -4.81
CA ASP A 128 5.88 13.56 -5.01
C ASP A 128 5.70 14.16 -6.40
N GLN A 129 6.78 14.68 -6.98
CA GLN A 129 6.72 15.36 -8.27
C GLN A 129 6.40 14.42 -9.44
N ASP A 130 6.55 13.12 -9.25
CA ASP A 130 6.39 12.11 -10.30
C ASP A 130 5.65 10.84 -9.81
N LEU A 131 4.63 11.01 -8.98
CA LEU A 131 3.87 9.91 -8.40
C LEU A 131 2.38 10.25 -8.30
N ASP A 132 1.52 9.29 -8.72
CA ASP A 132 0.07 9.37 -8.55
C ASP A 132 -0.40 8.44 -7.41
N VAL A 133 0.20 7.25 -7.30
CA VAL A 133 -0.21 6.22 -6.34
C VAL A 133 1.00 5.53 -5.70
N LEU A 134 1.04 5.52 -4.36
CA LEU A 134 1.91 4.66 -3.58
C LEU A 134 1.10 3.49 -3.02
N ILE A 135 1.46 2.27 -3.39
CA ILE A 135 0.91 1.05 -2.79
C ILE A 135 1.92 0.56 -1.75
N VAL A 136 1.45 0.30 -0.54
CA VAL A 136 2.24 -0.25 0.56
C VAL A 136 1.79 -1.69 0.78
N ASP A 137 2.63 -2.66 0.37
CA ASP A 137 2.38 -4.09 0.61
C ASP A 137 2.89 -4.46 1.99
N THR A 138 2.00 -4.62 2.96
CA THR A 138 2.37 -4.87 4.36
C THR A 138 2.58 -6.36 4.64
N ALA A 139 3.29 -6.69 5.71
CA ALA A 139 3.26 -8.05 6.24
C ALA A 139 1.84 -8.42 6.73
N ALA A 140 1.61 -9.70 7.01
CA ALA A 140 0.36 -10.18 7.57
C ALA A 140 0.30 -9.99 9.09
N GLY A 141 -0.90 -9.86 9.64
CA GLY A 141 -1.13 -9.87 11.09
C GLY A 141 -1.21 -8.47 11.70
N ILE A 142 -0.97 -8.41 13.01
CA ILE A 142 -1.22 -7.23 13.85
C ILE A 142 0.04 -6.76 14.59
N SER A 143 1.24 -7.05 14.05
CA SER A 143 2.47 -6.54 14.66
C SER A 143 2.52 -5.01 14.62
N ALA A 144 3.24 -4.40 15.55
CA ALA A 144 3.36 -2.95 15.62
C ALA A 144 3.80 -2.32 14.29
N GLY A 145 4.79 -2.91 13.61
CA GLY A 145 5.25 -2.43 12.31
C GLY A 145 4.15 -2.43 11.24
N VAL A 146 3.34 -3.51 11.17
CA VAL A 146 2.20 -3.57 10.23
C VAL A 146 1.18 -2.47 10.54
N ILE A 147 0.82 -2.33 11.81
CA ILE A 147 -0.16 -1.34 12.27
C ILE A 147 0.32 0.09 11.95
N ASN A 148 1.59 0.39 12.18
CA ASN A 148 2.17 1.71 11.91
C ASN A 148 2.11 2.04 10.41
N PHE A 149 2.50 1.12 9.52
CA PHE A 149 2.35 1.30 8.08
C PHE A 149 0.90 1.56 7.66
N VAL A 150 -0.03 0.75 8.17
CA VAL A 150 -1.46 0.87 7.82
C VAL A 150 -2.04 2.20 8.28
N ARG A 151 -1.73 2.64 9.51
CA ARG A 151 -2.20 3.91 10.08
C ARG A 151 -1.66 5.14 9.34
N ALA A 152 -0.48 5.03 8.79
CA ALA A 152 0.13 6.11 8.02
C ALA A 152 -0.52 6.29 6.64
N CYS A 153 -1.14 5.25 6.08
CA CYS A 153 -1.81 5.30 4.78
C CYS A 153 -3.17 6.01 4.84
N GLN A 154 -3.59 6.56 3.71
CA GLN A 154 -4.90 7.21 3.57
C GLN A 154 -6.03 6.21 3.40
N GLU A 155 -5.77 5.18 2.59
CA GLU A 155 -6.74 4.16 2.24
C GLU A 155 -6.21 2.79 2.66
N VAL A 156 -7.07 1.97 3.23
CA VAL A 156 -6.71 0.63 3.71
C VAL A 156 -7.53 -0.42 2.98
N ILE A 157 -6.85 -1.27 2.21
CA ILE A 157 -7.45 -2.44 1.58
C ILE A 157 -7.14 -3.66 2.46
N VAL A 158 -8.19 -4.32 2.95
CA VAL A 158 -8.08 -5.57 3.71
C VAL A 158 -8.44 -6.74 2.81
N VAL A 159 -7.51 -7.68 2.68
CA VAL A 159 -7.68 -8.89 1.86
C VAL A 159 -8.15 -10.03 2.74
N VAL A 160 -9.25 -10.70 2.33
CA VAL A 160 -9.89 -11.81 3.05
C VAL A 160 -10.10 -12.97 2.09
N CYS A 161 -9.85 -14.20 2.53
CA CYS A 161 -10.21 -15.41 1.78
C CYS A 161 -11.28 -16.23 2.51
N ASP A 162 -11.92 -17.17 1.80
CA ASP A 162 -13.02 -17.99 2.35
C ASP A 162 -12.50 -19.12 3.24
N GLU A 163 -11.84 -18.71 4.34
CA GLU A 163 -11.42 -19.56 5.43
C GLU A 163 -11.93 -18.96 6.75
N PRO A 164 -12.46 -19.78 7.69
CA PRO A 164 -12.97 -19.28 8.97
C PRO A 164 -11.96 -18.43 9.73
N THR A 165 -10.69 -18.84 9.75
CA THR A 165 -9.60 -18.11 10.39
C THR A 165 -9.32 -16.77 9.71
N SER A 166 -9.35 -16.70 8.37
CA SER A 166 -9.13 -15.46 7.63
C SER A 166 -10.19 -14.41 7.96
N LEU A 167 -11.46 -14.81 8.11
CA LEU A 167 -12.54 -13.91 8.49
C LEU A 167 -12.38 -13.40 9.93
N THR A 168 -12.03 -14.29 10.86
CA THR A 168 -11.80 -13.93 12.26
C THR A 168 -10.61 -13.00 12.42
N ASP A 169 -9.51 -13.28 11.72
CA ASP A 169 -8.30 -12.46 11.76
C ASP A 169 -8.52 -11.10 11.13
N ALA A 170 -9.29 -11.03 10.02
CA ALA A 170 -9.66 -9.75 9.40
C ALA A 170 -10.54 -8.91 10.34
N TYR A 171 -11.51 -9.52 11.03
CA TYR A 171 -12.30 -8.84 12.03
C TYR A 171 -11.43 -8.31 13.19
N ALA A 172 -10.53 -9.16 13.73
CA ALA A 172 -9.62 -8.75 14.80
C ALA A 172 -8.71 -7.59 14.38
N PHE A 173 -8.20 -7.63 13.14
CA PHE A 173 -7.39 -6.57 12.55
C PHE A 173 -8.17 -5.25 12.43
N ILE A 174 -9.37 -5.28 11.85
CA ILE A 174 -10.23 -4.10 11.71
C ILE A 174 -10.63 -3.55 13.09
N LYS A 175 -10.99 -4.44 14.05
CA LYS A 175 -11.34 -4.07 15.42
C LYS A 175 -10.19 -3.34 16.12
N LEU A 176 -8.97 -3.85 16.01
CA LEU A 176 -7.78 -3.22 16.59
C LEU A 176 -7.58 -1.82 16.00
N LEU A 177 -7.57 -1.70 14.67
CA LEU A 177 -7.41 -0.42 13.98
C LEU A 177 -8.51 0.59 14.33
N ASN A 178 -9.74 0.13 14.50
CA ASN A 178 -10.86 0.99 14.88
C ASN A 178 -10.78 1.43 16.34
N ARG A 179 -10.67 0.48 17.28
CA ARG A 179 -10.78 0.79 18.71
C ARG A 179 -9.56 1.52 19.27
N ASP A 180 -8.38 1.07 18.87
CA ASP A 180 -7.13 1.57 19.45
C ASP A 180 -6.58 2.76 18.65
N TYR A 181 -6.96 2.88 17.37
CA TYR A 181 -6.37 3.89 16.48
C TYR A 181 -7.38 4.75 15.72
N GLY A 182 -8.69 4.54 15.90
CA GLY A 182 -9.74 5.40 15.37
C GLY A 182 -9.96 5.31 13.84
N LEU A 183 -9.45 4.26 13.17
CA LEU A 183 -9.71 4.07 11.74
C LEU A 183 -11.15 3.61 11.54
N THR A 184 -11.86 4.27 10.63
CA THR A 184 -13.30 4.00 10.39
C THR A 184 -13.63 3.52 8.99
N ASN A 185 -12.70 3.65 8.04
CA ASN A 185 -12.96 3.31 6.64
C ASN A 185 -12.01 2.20 6.16
N PHE A 186 -12.58 1.12 5.61
CA PHE A 186 -11.83 0.00 5.07
C PHE A 186 -12.41 -0.47 3.74
N HIS A 187 -11.54 -0.79 2.81
CA HIS A 187 -11.90 -1.42 1.55
C HIS A 187 -11.64 -2.92 1.62
N ILE A 188 -12.57 -3.73 1.15
CA ILE A 188 -12.47 -5.19 1.27
C ILE A 188 -12.34 -5.81 -0.11
N ILE A 189 -11.33 -6.67 -0.26
CA ILE A 189 -11.19 -7.60 -1.39
C ILE A 189 -11.36 -9.01 -0.84
N THR A 190 -12.30 -9.78 -1.41
CA THR A 190 -12.40 -11.21 -1.12
C THR A 190 -11.61 -11.96 -2.19
N ASN A 191 -10.54 -12.66 -1.77
CA ASN A 191 -9.60 -13.32 -2.69
C ASN A 191 -9.73 -14.84 -2.64
N MET A 192 -9.28 -15.52 -3.71
CA MET A 192 -9.28 -16.98 -3.85
C MET A 192 -10.67 -17.61 -3.69
N VAL A 193 -11.73 -16.89 -4.00
CA VAL A 193 -13.10 -17.41 -3.93
C VAL A 193 -13.45 -18.20 -5.19
N LYS A 194 -14.36 -19.17 -5.08
CA LYS A 194 -14.74 -20.04 -6.20
C LYS A 194 -15.70 -19.35 -7.16
N THR A 195 -16.61 -18.51 -6.62
CA THR A 195 -17.60 -17.76 -7.39
C THR A 195 -17.73 -16.32 -6.86
N THR A 196 -18.32 -15.46 -7.67
CA THR A 196 -18.62 -14.06 -7.29
C THR A 196 -19.55 -14.02 -6.09
N GLU A 197 -20.59 -14.86 -6.08
CA GLU A 197 -21.60 -14.95 -5.02
C GLU A 197 -20.97 -15.36 -3.68
N GLN A 198 -19.99 -16.28 -3.72
CA GLN A 198 -19.23 -16.68 -2.56
C GLN A 198 -18.44 -15.49 -1.99
N GLY A 199 -17.78 -14.71 -2.86
CA GLY A 199 -17.04 -13.51 -2.45
C GLY A 199 -17.93 -12.45 -1.81
N GLU A 200 -19.10 -12.20 -2.40
CA GLU A 200 -20.11 -11.29 -1.84
C GLU A 200 -20.67 -11.80 -0.51
N ALA A 201 -20.92 -13.11 -0.39
CA ALA A 201 -21.39 -13.71 0.84
C ALA A 201 -20.35 -13.58 1.97
N LEU A 202 -19.07 -13.75 1.65
CA LEU A 202 -17.96 -13.56 2.58
C LEU A 202 -17.88 -12.09 3.06
N PHE A 203 -17.98 -11.13 2.14
CA PHE A 203 -18.06 -9.71 2.48
C PHE A 203 -19.25 -9.41 3.40
N ARG A 204 -20.47 -9.91 3.06
CA ARG A 204 -21.67 -9.71 3.90
C ARG A 204 -21.51 -10.29 5.31
N LYS A 205 -20.82 -11.44 5.46
CA LYS A 205 -20.53 -12.01 6.78
C LYS A 205 -19.63 -11.09 7.61
N LEU A 206 -18.56 -10.56 7.01
CA LEU A 206 -17.66 -9.62 7.68
C LEU A 206 -18.39 -8.33 8.05
N SER A 207 -19.12 -7.73 7.10
CA SER A 207 -19.88 -6.48 7.31
C SER A 207 -20.90 -6.64 8.44
N LYS A 208 -21.66 -7.74 8.46
CA LYS A 208 -22.65 -8.00 9.53
C LYS A 208 -22.03 -8.01 10.94
N VAL A 209 -20.82 -8.58 11.07
CA VAL A 209 -20.14 -8.64 12.37
C VAL A 209 -19.55 -7.29 12.74
N THR A 210 -18.94 -6.58 11.77
CA THR A 210 -18.39 -5.24 12.03
C THR A 210 -19.48 -4.22 12.34
N ASP A 211 -20.60 -4.20 11.59
CA ASP A 211 -21.72 -3.29 11.80
C ASP A 211 -22.36 -3.46 13.19
N HIS A 212 -22.28 -4.68 13.76
CA HIS A 212 -22.85 -4.96 15.07
C HIS A 212 -21.98 -4.49 16.25
N TYR A 213 -20.65 -4.51 16.08
CA TYR A 213 -19.71 -4.32 17.19
C TYR A 213 -18.75 -3.14 17.03
N LEU A 214 -18.66 -2.55 15.84
CA LEU A 214 -17.68 -1.50 15.50
C LEU A 214 -18.35 -0.35 14.76
N GLU A 215 -17.82 0.86 14.92
CA GLU A 215 -18.22 2.04 14.15
C GLU A 215 -17.31 2.20 12.94
N VAL A 216 -17.46 1.30 11.94
CA VAL A 216 -16.65 1.28 10.73
C VAL A 216 -17.51 1.21 9.48
N THR A 217 -17.00 1.74 8.39
CA THR A 217 -17.57 1.60 7.04
C THR A 217 -16.74 0.64 6.24
N LEU A 218 -17.30 -0.50 5.84
CA LEU A 218 -16.68 -1.42 4.92
C LEU A 218 -17.18 -1.19 3.49
N ARG A 219 -16.25 -1.01 2.55
CA ARG A 219 -16.56 -0.83 1.12
C ARG A 219 -16.05 -2.03 0.32
N PHE A 220 -16.95 -2.71 -0.37
CA PHE A 220 -16.58 -3.88 -1.17
C PHE A 220 -15.97 -3.49 -2.51
N LEU A 221 -14.71 -3.80 -2.74
CA LEU A 221 -14.05 -3.57 -4.02
C LEU A 221 -14.40 -4.66 -5.05
N GLY A 222 -14.48 -5.89 -4.60
CA GLY A 222 -14.89 -7.02 -5.41
C GLY A 222 -14.21 -8.33 -5.04
N PRO A 223 -14.70 -9.44 -5.63
CA PRO A 223 -14.08 -10.74 -5.48
C PRO A 223 -12.98 -10.95 -6.52
N VAL A 224 -11.91 -11.62 -6.13
CA VAL A 224 -10.92 -12.18 -7.03
C VAL A 224 -11.05 -13.69 -6.97
N LEU A 225 -11.39 -14.30 -8.09
CA LEU A 225 -11.64 -15.73 -8.17
C LEU A 225 -10.34 -16.52 -8.09
N PHE A 226 -10.42 -17.72 -7.52
CA PHE A 226 -9.33 -18.67 -7.59
C PHE A 226 -8.98 -18.97 -9.05
N ASP A 227 -7.71 -18.83 -9.41
CA ASP A 227 -7.21 -18.98 -10.77
C ASP A 227 -5.87 -19.70 -10.76
N GLU A 228 -5.80 -20.88 -11.37
CA GLU A 228 -4.56 -21.64 -11.45
C GLU A 228 -3.46 -20.91 -12.25
N ASN A 229 -3.84 -20.00 -13.14
CA ASN A 229 -2.89 -19.19 -13.88
C ASN A 229 -2.08 -18.27 -12.94
N LEU A 230 -2.64 -17.88 -11.79
CA LEU A 230 -1.89 -17.14 -10.78
C LEU A 230 -0.69 -17.96 -10.27
N ARG A 231 -0.89 -19.24 -9.96
CA ARG A 231 0.21 -20.12 -9.54
C ARG A 231 1.27 -20.26 -10.63
N ARG A 232 0.84 -20.42 -11.89
CA ARG A 232 1.75 -20.50 -13.04
C ARG A 232 2.52 -19.19 -13.27
N SER A 233 1.88 -18.06 -13.07
CA SER A 233 2.51 -16.74 -13.19
C SER A 233 3.57 -16.53 -12.12
N VAL A 234 3.31 -16.92 -10.87
CA VAL A 234 4.28 -16.90 -9.77
C VAL A 234 5.50 -17.78 -10.08
N GLN A 235 5.29 -19.01 -10.58
CA GLN A 235 6.37 -19.90 -10.97
C GLN A 235 7.24 -19.34 -12.10
N LYS A 236 6.66 -18.51 -12.98
CA LYS A 236 7.36 -17.81 -14.07
C LYS A 236 7.96 -16.47 -13.64
N GLN A 237 7.76 -16.07 -12.40
CA GLN A 237 8.15 -14.75 -11.92
C GLN A 237 7.64 -13.61 -12.83
N THR A 238 6.44 -13.78 -13.36
CA THR A 238 5.82 -12.82 -14.29
C THR A 238 4.39 -12.54 -13.80
N PRO A 239 4.02 -11.28 -13.55
CA PRO A 239 2.70 -10.92 -13.02
C PRO A 239 1.55 -11.47 -13.84
N LEU A 240 0.48 -11.87 -13.15
CA LEU A 240 -0.69 -12.50 -13.77
C LEU A 240 -1.34 -11.63 -14.85
N VAL A 241 -1.50 -10.33 -14.57
CA VAL A 241 -2.14 -9.37 -15.51
C VAL A 241 -1.36 -9.19 -16.82
N ILE A 242 -0.09 -9.58 -16.83
CA ILE A 242 0.78 -9.58 -18.02
C ILE A 242 0.76 -10.96 -18.68
N SER A 243 1.05 -12.03 -17.92
CA SER A 243 1.19 -13.37 -18.47
C SER A 243 -0.14 -14.01 -18.89
N TYR A 244 -1.25 -13.64 -18.23
CA TYR A 244 -2.60 -14.16 -18.49
C TYR A 244 -3.65 -13.05 -18.43
N PRO A 245 -3.62 -12.07 -19.33
CA PRO A 245 -4.40 -10.82 -19.23
C PRO A 245 -5.93 -10.99 -19.27
N VAL A 246 -6.41 -12.10 -19.82
CA VAL A 246 -7.84 -12.42 -19.92
C VAL A 246 -8.30 -13.47 -18.91
N SER A 247 -7.44 -13.87 -17.98
CA SER A 247 -7.83 -14.80 -16.92
C SER A 247 -8.83 -14.18 -15.96
N LYS A 248 -9.60 -15.02 -15.26
CA LYS A 248 -10.66 -14.55 -14.36
C LYS A 248 -10.12 -13.60 -13.28
N ALA A 249 -8.99 -13.96 -12.69
CA ALA A 249 -8.37 -13.13 -11.67
C ALA A 249 -7.81 -11.84 -12.25
N SER A 250 -7.18 -11.85 -13.43
CA SER A 250 -6.70 -10.64 -14.11
C SER A 250 -7.81 -9.65 -14.39
N LEU A 251 -8.94 -10.13 -14.92
CA LEU A 251 -10.09 -9.27 -15.20
C LEU A 251 -10.67 -8.66 -13.93
N ALA A 252 -10.78 -9.44 -12.84
CA ALA A 252 -11.24 -8.96 -11.55
C ALA A 252 -10.30 -7.88 -10.97
N ILE A 253 -8.98 -8.12 -11.01
CA ILE A 253 -7.97 -7.16 -10.51
C ILE A 253 -8.02 -5.85 -11.30
N ARG A 254 -8.15 -5.91 -12.64
CA ARG A 254 -8.30 -4.71 -13.48
C ARG A 254 -9.58 -3.94 -13.18
N LEU A 255 -10.69 -4.62 -12.88
CA LEU A 255 -11.93 -3.96 -12.46
C LEU A 255 -11.75 -3.28 -11.09
N ILE A 256 -11.06 -3.92 -10.15
CA ILE A 256 -10.72 -3.32 -8.86
C ILE A 256 -9.80 -2.11 -9.05
N ALA A 257 -8.77 -2.20 -9.89
CA ALA A 257 -7.90 -1.07 -10.21
C ALA A 257 -8.67 0.13 -10.78
N LYS A 258 -9.64 -0.10 -11.68
CA LYS A 258 -10.54 0.95 -12.19
C LYS A 258 -11.37 1.61 -11.09
N LYS A 259 -11.86 0.84 -10.12
CA LYS A 259 -12.60 1.39 -8.97
C LYS A 259 -11.67 2.27 -8.09
N ILE A 260 -10.45 1.80 -7.85
CA ILE A 260 -9.44 2.56 -7.08
C ILE A 260 -9.08 3.85 -7.81
N ASP A 261 -8.89 3.81 -9.11
CA ASP A 261 -8.57 4.99 -9.92
C ASP A 261 -9.67 6.05 -9.88
N ALA A 262 -10.93 5.61 -9.78
CA ALA A 262 -12.11 6.48 -9.72
C ALA A 262 -12.40 7.04 -8.31
N TRP A 263 -11.63 6.68 -7.27
CA TRP A 263 -11.84 7.25 -5.93
C TRP A 263 -11.65 8.77 -5.94
N PRO A 264 -12.45 9.51 -5.16
CA PRO A 264 -12.25 10.95 -5.04
C PRO A 264 -10.86 11.23 -4.48
N ILE A 265 -10.23 12.28 -5.02
CA ILE A 265 -8.98 12.79 -4.49
C ILE A 265 -9.36 13.83 -3.43
N ASN A 266 -9.05 13.54 -2.17
CA ASN A 266 -9.26 14.50 -1.08
C ASN A 266 -8.09 15.48 -1.06
N PHE A 267 -8.33 16.71 -1.48
CA PHE A 267 -7.35 17.80 -1.40
C PHE A 267 -7.25 18.29 0.04
N HIS A 268 -6.31 17.76 0.81
CA HIS A 268 -5.87 18.41 2.05
C HIS A 268 -4.52 19.07 1.78
N SER A 269 -4.28 20.22 2.37
CA SER A 269 -3.05 21.02 2.20
C SER A 269 -1.82 20.28 2.74
N GLY A 270 -0.97 19.80 1.85
CA GLY A 270 0.30 19.12 2.15
C GLY A 270 0.57 17.96 1.20
N SER A 271 1.84 17.64 0.99
CA SER A 271 2.25 16.43 0.29
C SER A 271 1.86 15.19 1.09
N TYR A 272 1.06 14.30 0.51
CA TYR A 272 0.57 13.11 1.21
C TYR A 272 1.67 12.09 1.51
N ILE A 273 2.76 12.11 0.77
CA ILE A 273 3.92 11.24 1.04
C ILE A 273 4.71 11.74 2.24
N GLU A 274 4.98 13.03 2.36
CA GLU A 274 5.59 13.61 3.56
C GLU A 274 4.76 13.23 4.78
N PHE A 275 3.45 13.44 4.71
CA PHE A 275 2.53 13.11 5.77
C PHE A 275 2.49 11.61 6.12
N PHE A 276 2.62 10.73 5.10
CA PHE A 276 2.74 9.28 5.31
C PHE A 276 3.99 8.94 6.13
N ILE A 277 5.15 9.48 5.75
CA ILE A 277 6.42 9.20 6.43
C ILE A 277 6.45 9.83 7.81
N GLU A 278 5.99 11.07 7.97
CA GLU A 278 5.90 11.73 9.27
C GLU A 278 5.02 10.93 10.24
N ARG A 279 3.88 10.44 9.78
CA ARG A 279 3.00 9.56 10.58
C ARG A 279 3.69 8.24 10.94
N MET A 280 4.38 7.62 10.00
CA MET A 280 5.13 6.40 10.28
C MET A 280 6.12 6.59 11.42
N ILE A 281 6.93 7.65 11.37
CA ILE A 281 7.92 7.98 12.40
C ILE A 281 7.21 8.27 13.74
N GLN A 282 6.15 9.07 13.72
CA GLN A 282 5.41 9.47 14.92
C GLN A 282 4.74 8.28 15.61
N TYR A 283 4.15 7.35 14.83
CA TYR A 283 3.44 6.20 15.39
C TYR A 283 4.39 5.17 15.99
N ASP A 284 5.55 4.99 15.38
CA ASP A 284 6.56 4.08 15.88
C ASP A 284 7.11 4.56 17.24
N SER A 285 7.28 5.89 17.40
CA SER A 285 7.70 6.50 18.66
C SER A 285 6.67 6.35 19.81
N GLN A 286 5.37 6.21 19.49
CA GLN A 286 4.31 6.04 20.50
C GLN A 286 4.19 4.60 20.99
N THR A 287 4.68 3.62 20.25
CA THR A 287 4.58 2.21 20.60
C THR A 287 5.59 1.83 21.70
N ASP A 288 6.61 2.65 21.94
CA ASP A 288 7.64 2.42 22.95
C ASP A 288 7.38 3.13 24.30
N MET A 289 6.23 3.77 24.50
CA MET A 289 5.84 4.27 25.83
C MET A 289 5.20 3.14 26.65
N PRO A 290 5.69 2.87 27.87
CA PRO A 290 5.24 1.77 28.72
C PRO A 290 3.80 1.89 29.18
#